data_802074706a63d2408af4fb6be4871856
#
_entry.id   802074706a63d2408af4fb6be4871856
#
_cell.length_a   1.000
_cell.length_b   1.000
_cell.length_c   1.000
_cell.angle_alpha   90.00
_cell.angle_beta   90.00
_cell.angle_gamma   90.00
#
_symmetry.space_group_name_H-M   'P 1'
#
loop_
_entity.id
_entity.type
_entity.pdbx_description
1 polymer ?
#
loop_
_entity_poly.entity_id
_entity_poly.type
_entity_poly.pdbx_seq_one_letter_code
_entity_poly.pdbx_strand_id
1 'polypeptide(L)'
;MRYGDTHKAETHAKLVRLAGRVLREKGPQNLTVAALMQAAGLTHGGFYAHFKSKDALLVEALESVFEESGQTLHSVTDGLPPRHALARYIDVYMAPAHRDNPSAGCPIVALNSELPRQSRKFRTAFDVGVKLLLGKLAGWIKAAGSTEGEALAASVLSAMAGAVAVSRAISDKRLSNELLGAARASIKARLGLSEVVL
;
A
#
# COMPACT_ATOMS: atom_id res chain seq x y z
N MET A 1 23.86 -28.10 -9.20
CA MET A 1 23.31 -26.88 -9.82
C MET A 1 22.06 -26.30 -9.12
N ARG A 2 21.17 -27.13 -8.58
CA ARG A 2 19.88 -26.66 -7.98
C ARG A 2 20.00 -25.85 -6.68
N TYR A 3 21.01 -26.05 -5.84
CA TYR A 3 21.18 -25.41 -4.52
C TYR A 3 21.58 -23.92 -4.64
N GLY A 4 22.39 -23.55 -5.60
CA GLY A 4 22.83 -22.17 -5.81
C GLY A 4 21.74 -21.24 -6.36
N ASP A 5 20.84 -21.77 -7.20
CA ASP A 5 19.76 -20.98 -7.81
C ASP A 5 18.67 -20.68 -6.80
N THR A 6 18.34 -21.62 -5.89
CA THR A 6 17.37 -21.42 -4.80
C THR A 6 17.86 -20.35 -3.85
N HIS A 7 19.12 -20.42 -3.42
CA HIS A 7 19.71 -19.42 -2.52
C HIS A 7 19.75 -18.02 -3.13
N LYS A 8 20.03 -17.92 -4.44
CA LYS A 8 20.02 -16.65 -5.17
C LYS A 8 18.61 -16.05 -5.21
N ALA A 9 17.58 -16.87 -5.47
CA ALA A 9 16.19 -16.44 -5.48
C ALA A 9 15.70 -15.99 -4.09
N GLU A 10 16.06 -16.72 -3.04
CA GLU A 10 15.73 -16.36 -1.66
C GLU A 10 16.37 -15.02 -1.24
N THR A 11 17.65 -14.84 -1.61
CA THR A 11 18.38 -13.59 -1.36
C THR A 11 17.75 -12.42 -2.11
N HIS A 12 17.39 -12.61 -3.38
CA HIS A 12 16.70 -11.61 -4.19
C HIS A 12 15.37 -11.20 -3.53
N ALA A 13 14.53 -12.17 -3.19
CA ALA A 13 13.25 -11.89 -2.50
C ALA A 13 13.44 -11.20 -1.15
N LYS A 14 14.50 -11.55 -0.39
CA LYS A 14 14.86 -10.84 0.86
C LYS A 14 15.18 -9.36 0.60
N LEU A 15 15.97 -9.06 -0.43
CA LEU A 15 16.34 -7.70 -0.81
C LEU A 15 15.11 -6.88 -1.24
N VAL A 16 14.21 -7.47 -2.03
CA VAL A 16 12.94 -6.85 -2.45
C VAL A 16 12.08 -6.50 -1.23
N ARG A 17 11.88 -7.44 -0.29
CA ARG A 17 11.11 -7.19 0.94
C ARG A 17 11.72 -6.09 1.82
N LEU A 18 13.05 -6.10 2.01
CA LEU A 18 13.74 -5.04 2.76
C LEU A 18 13.58 -3.67 2.09
N ALA A 19 13.73 -3.62 0.78
CA ALA A 19 13.52 -2.41 0.00
C ALA A 19 12.07 -1.91 0.11
N GLY A 20 11.07 -2.80 0.03
CA GLY A 20 9.65 -2.48 0.19
C GLY A 20 9.33 -1.87 1.56
N ARG A 21 9.97 -2.37 2.63
CA ARG A 21 9.85 -1.77 3.96
C ARG A 21 10.41 -0.34 3.99
N VAL A 22 11.63 -0.14 3.47
CA VAL A 22 12.27 1.19 3.41
C VAL A 22 11.43 2.16 2.58
N LEU A 23 10.87 1.72 1.45
CA LEU A 23 9.96 2.52 0.64
C LEU A 23 8.79 3.06 1.46
N ARG A 24 8.11 2.19 2.22
CA ARG A 24 6.93 2.58 3.01
C ARG A 24 7.26 3.43 4.23
N GLU A 25 8.41 3.20 4.88
CA GLU A 25 8.81 3.90 6.11
C GLU A 25 9.51 5.22 5.83
N LYS A 26 10.37 5.26 4.81
CA LYS A 26 11.34 6.34 4.62
C LYS A 26 11.33 6.96 3.22
N GLY A 27 10.58 6.37 2.30
CA GLY A 27 10.55 6.78 0.91
C GLY A 27 11.76 6.32 0.07
N PRO A 28 11.66 6.45 -1.28
CA PRO A 28 12.67 5.96 -2.22
C PRO A 28 14.00 6.71 -2.15
N GLN A 29 14.00 7.96 -1.69
CA GLN A 29 15.22 8.78 -1.56
C GLN A 29 16.16 8.23 -0.49
N ASN A 30 15.60 7.68 0.58
CA ASN A 30 16.35 7.14 1.72
C ASN A 30 16.84 5.71 1.52
N LEU A 31 16.46 5.04 0.42
CA LEU A 31 16.99 3.74 0.08
C LEU A 31 18.35 3.88 -0.59
N THR A 32 19.41 3.43 0.07
CA THR A 32 20.76 3.32 -0.50
C THR A 32 21.13 1.84 -0.68
N VAL A 33 21.86 1.52 -1.76
CA VAL A 33 22.32 0.15 -2.03
C VAL A 33 23.22 -0.35 -0.89
N ALA A 34 24.10 0.51 -0.39
CA ALA A 34 25.01 0.15 0.71
C ALA A 34 24.25 -0.28 1.98
N ALA A 35 23.30 0.56 2.44
CA ALA A 35 22.52 0.26 3.64
C ALA A 35 21.63 -0.98 3.46
N LEU A 36 21.05 -1.16 2.28
CA LEU A 36 20.24 -2.35 1.97
C LEU A 36 21.05 -3.63 2.02
N MET A 37 22.22 -3.65 1.37
CA MET A 37 23.11 -4.83 1.34
C MET A 37 23.65 -5.13 2.73
N GLN A 38 24.03 -4.12 3.50
CA GLN A 38 24.43 -4.27 4.90
C GLN A 38 23.30 -4.89 5.75
N ALA A 39 22.08 -4.40 5.63
CA ALA A 39 20.91 -4.93 6.33
C ALA A 39 20.59 -6.39 5.93
N ALA A 40 20.94 -6.78 4.72
CA ALA A 40 20.80 -8.16 4.24
C ALA A 40 21.95 -9.08 4.68
N GLY A 41 23.04 -8.55 5.25
CA GLY A 41 24.26 -9.29 5.57
C GLY A 41 25.14 -9.61 4.35
N LEU A 42 25.08 -8.75 3.33
CA LEU A 42 25.75 -8.95 2.04
C LEU A 42 26.74 -7.82 1.73
N THR A 43 27.69 -8.11 0.83
CA THR A 43 28.63 -7.09 0.34
C THR A 43 27.97 -6.18 -0.70
N HIS A 44 28.39 -4.92 -0.77
CA HIS A 44 27.90 -3.96 -1.77
C HIS A 44 28.00 -4.46 -3.21
N GLY A 45 29.09 -5.14 -3.56
CA GLY A 45 29.31 -5.68 -4.91
C GLY A 45 28.31 -6.79 -5.31
N GLY A 46 27.76 -7.50 -4.31
CA GLY A 46 26.73 -8.54 -4.55
C GLY A 46 25.41 -8.00 -5.08
N PHE A 47 25.15 -6.69 -4.98
CA PHE A 47 23.93 -6.07 -5.49
C PHE A 47 23.70 -6.33 -6.98
N TYR A 48 24.73 -6.17 -7.79
CA TYR A 48 24.61 -6.28 -9.24
C TYR A 48 24.44 -7.73 -9.74
N ALA A 49 24.61 -8.72 -8.86
CA ALA A 49 24.22 -10.11 -9.15
C ALA A 49 22.68 -10.31 -9.11
N HIS A 50 21.93 -9.38 -8.47
CA HIS A 50 20.49 -9.44 -8.29
C HIS A 50 19.73 -8.40 -9.11
N PHE A 51 20.24 -7.15 -9.19
CA PHE A 51 19.54 -6.03 -9.84
C PHE A 51 20.44 -5.28 -10.80
N LYS A 52 19.90 -4.92 -11.97
CA LYS A 52 20.63 -4.13 -12.99
C LYS A 52 20.88 -2.68 -12.53
N SER A 53 20.05 -2.15 -11.63
CA SER A 53 20.15 -0.79 -11.11
C SER A 53 19.33 -0.63 -9.83
N LYS A 54 19.58 0.44 -9.09
CA LYS A 54 18.71 0.85 -7.96
C LYS A 54 17.26 1.07 -8.42
N ASP A 55 17.04 1.67 -9.60
CA ASP A 55 15.72 1.90 -10.15
C ASP A 55 14.96 0.58 -10.42
N ALA A 56 15.66 -0.45 -10.94
CA ALA A 56 15.05 -1.76 -11.12
C ALA A 56 14.61 -2.39 -9.79
N LEU A 57 15.42 -2.31 -8.75
CA LEU A 57 15.05 -2.74 -7.40
C LEU A 57 13.84 -1.95 -6.86
N LEU A 58 13.81 -0.62 -7.04
CA LEU A 58 12.72 0.21 -6.56
C LEU A 58 11.38 -0.17 -7.21
N VAL A 59 11.39 -0.43 -8.53
CA VAL A 59 10.19 -0.87 -9.27
C VAL A 59 9.71 -2.21 -8.73
N GLU A 60 10.58 -3.20 -8.62
CA GLU A 60 10.23 -4.54 -8.14
C GLU A 60 9.77 -4.52 -6.66
N ALA A 61 10.41 -3.72 -5.83
CA ALA A 61 9.99 -3.52 -4.45
C ALA A 61 8.60 -2.86 -4.35
N LEU A 62 8.30 -1.92 -5.23
CA LEU A 62 6.97 -1.29 -5.27
C LEU A 62 5.89 -2.27 -5.71
N GLU A 63 6.15 -3.09 -6.73
CA GLU A 63 5.25 -4.14 -7.19
C GLU A 63 4.96 -5.14 -6.06
N SER A 64 5.99 -5.60 -5.35
CA SER A 64 5.87 -6.48 -4.18
C SER A 64 5.04 -5.84 -3.06
N VAL A 65 5.22 -4.55 -2.80
CA VAL A 65 4.45 -3.80 -1.78
C VAL A 65 2.96 -3.71 -2.14
N PHE A 66 2.63 -3.51 -3.41
CA PHE A 66 1.23 -3.53 -3.86
C PHE A 66 0.64 -4.93 -3.79
N GLU A 67 1.40 -5.96 -4.11
CA GLU A 67 0.97 -7.36 -3.98
C GLU A 67 0.68 -7.71 -2.52
N GLU A 68 1.59 -7.41 -1.58
CA GLU A 68 1.37 -7.59 -0.14
C GLU A 68 0.11 -6.86 0.35
N SER A 69 -0.10 -5.61 -0.12
CA SER A 69 -1.30 -4.84 0.22
C SER A 69 -2.58 -5.49 -0.35
N GLY A 70 -2.50 -6.06 -1.55
CA GLY A 70 -3.58 -6.81 -2.18
C GLY A 70 -3.91 -8.10 -1.44
N GLN A 71 -2.90 -8.82 -0.94
CA GLN A 71 -3.06 -10.02 -0.12
C GLN A 71 -3.70 -9.68 1.24
N THR A 72 -3.26 -8.61 1.89
CA THR A 72 -3.88 -8.11 3.13
C THR A 72 -5.34 -7.73 2.89
N LEU A 73 -5.63 -7.01 1.81
CA LEU A 73 -6.99 -6.66 1.43
C LEU A 73 -7.85 -7.93 1.25
N HIS A 74 -7.35 -8.92 0.52
CA HIS A 74 -8.03 -10.20 0.32
C HIS A 74 -8.29 -10.91 1.64
N SER A 75 -7.29 -11.05 2.52
CA SER A 75 -7.41 -11.77 3.78
C SER A 75 -8.45 -11.17 4.74
N VAL A 76 -8.67 -9.85 4.72
CA VAL A 76 -9.66 -9.18 5.59
C VAL A 76 -11.06 -9.14 4.98
N THR A 77 -11.23 -9.48 3.69
CA THR A 77 -12.50 -9.38 2.96
C THR A 77 -12.96 -10.71 2.36
N ASP A 78 -12.17 -11.76 2.48
CA ASP A 78 -12.46 -13.07 1.91
C ASP A 78 -13.77 -13.65 2.46
N GLY A 79 -14.56 -14.23 1.60
CA GLY A 79 -15.86 -14.80 1.95
C GLY A 79 -16.96 -13.79 2.33
N LEU A 80 -16.67 -12.49 2.39
CA LEU A 80 -17.66 -11.48 2.74
C LEU A 80 -18.51 -11.05 1.51
N PRO A 81 -19.83 -10.84 1.70
CA PRO A 81 -20.65 -10.19 0.68
C PRO A 81 -20.07 -8.79 0.33
N PRO A 82 -20.28 -8.30 -0.91
CA PRO A 82 -19.63 -7.06 -1.40
C PRO A 82 -19.77 -5.83 -0.48
N ARG A 83 -20.95 -5.61 0.09
CA ARG A 83 -21.20 -4.50 1.05
C ARG A 83 -20.40 -4.66 2.34
N HIS A 84 -20.30 -5.87 2.87
CA HIS A 84 -19.52 -6.17 4.07
C HIS A 84 -18.02 -6.11 3.77
N ALA A 85 -17.57 -6.62 2.64
CA ALA A 85 -16.18 -6.52 2.20
C ALA A 85 -15.73 -5.06 2.09
N LEU A 86 -16.54 -4.20 1.46
CA LEU A 86 -16.28 -2.77 1.33
C LEU A 86 -16.23 -2.08 2.70
N ALA A 87 -17.23 -2.32 3.57
CA ALA A 87 -17.27 -1.77 4.92
C ALA A 87 -16.06 -2.22 5.75
N ARG A 88 -15.73 -3.52 5.71
CA ARG A 88 -14.57 -4.09 6.42
C ARG A 88 -13.26 -3.48 5.94
N TYR A 89 -13.09 -3.35 4.62
CA TYR A 89 -11.88 -2.72 4.07
C TYR A 89 -11.73 -1.28 4.55
N ILE A 90 -12.79 -0.47 4.51
CA ILE A 90 -12.78 0.92 5.00
C ILE A 90 -12.40 0.95 6.49
N ASP A 91 -12.98 0.07 7.30
CA ASP A 91 -12.71 0.03 8.74
C ASP A 91 -11.24 -0.33 9.02
N VAL A 92 -10.68 -1.34 8.34
CA VAL A 92 -9.28 -1.76 8.50
C VAL A 92 -8.32 -0.68 7.98
N TYR A 93 -8.61 -0.12 6.80
CA TYR A 93 -7.76 0.90 6.19
C TYR A 93 -7.69 2.17 7.04
N MET A 94 -8.82 2.58 7.64
CA MET A 94 -8.92 3.79 8.45
C MET A 94 -8.81 3.52 9.95
N ALA A 95 -8.22 2.38 10.33
CA ALA A 95 -7.94 2.07 11.73
C ALA A 95 -6.66 2.78 12.21
N PRO A 96 -6.56 3.16 13.51
CA PRO A 96 -5.33 3.64 14.09
C PRO A 96 -4.14 2.68 13.89
N ALA A 97 -4.38 1.38 13.91
CA ALA A 97 -3.36 0.36 13.66
C ALA A 97 -2.72 0.48 12.27
N HIS A 98 -3.50 0.79 11.21
CA HIS A 98 -2.95 1.05 9.87
C HIS A 98 -2.21 2.39 9.81
N ARG A 99 -2.77 3.44 10.43
CA ARG A 99 -2.12 4.74 10.52
C ARG A 99 -0.75 4.64 11.18
N ASP A 100 -0.66 3.94 12.32
CA ASP A 100 0.54 3.90 13.18
C ASP A 100 1.59 2.87 12.72
N ASN A 101 1.28 2.05 11.70
CA ASN A 101 2.19 1.06 11.12
C ASN A 101 2.47 1.34 9.61
N PRO A 102 3.28 2.36 9.28
CA PRO A 102 3.60 2.66 7.88
C PRO A 102 4.33 1.51 7.16
N SER A 103 5.14 0.70 7.86
CA SER A 103 5.90 -0.40 7.24
C SER A 103 5.04 -1.48 6.58
N ALA A 104 3.82 -1.68 7.08
CA ALA A 104 2.82 -2.59 6.50
C ALA A 104 1.65 -1.83 5.88
N GLY A 105 1.74 -0.50 5.78
CA GLY A 105 0.67 0.36 5.29
C GLY A 105 0.56 0.40 3.76
N CYS A 106 -0.51 1.05 3.30
CA CYS A 106 -0.77 1.26 1.89
C CYS A 106 0.33 2.11 1.22
N PRO A 107 0.92 1.64 0.10
CA PRO A 107 1.96 2.38 -0.62
C PRO A 107 1.49 3.72 -1.16
N ILE A 108 0.19 3.87 -1.44
CA ILE A 108 -0.38 5.14 -1.91
C ILE A 108 -0.18 6.24 -0.86
N VAL A 109 -0.48 5.94 0.42
CA VAL A 109 -0.28 6.92 1.51
C VAL A 109 1.19 7.23 1.73
N ALA A 110 2.05 6.20 1.62
CA ALA A 110 3.47 6.34 1.91
C ALA A 110 4.23 7.14 0.83
N LEU A 111 3.81 7.05 -0.44
CA LEU A 111 4.65 7.46 -1.57
C LEU A 111 4.08 8.61 -2.41
N ASN A 112 2.79 8.96 -2.27
CA ASN A 112 2.12 9.93 -3.16
C ASN A 112 2.85 11.26 -3.31
N SER A 113 3.42 11.79 -2.23
CA SER A 113 4.13 13.09 -2.24
C SER A 113 5.50 13.02 -2.93
N GLU A 114 6.10 11.83 -3.05
CA GLU A 114 7.43 11.63 -3.63
C GLU A 114 7.40 11.18 -5.09
N LEU A 115 6.28 10.61 -5.53
CA LEU A 115 6.10 10.05 -6.88
C LEU A 115 6.46 11.02 -8.03
N PRO A 116 6.07 12.32 -7.97
CA PRO A 116 6.38 13.25 -9.06
C PRO A 116 7.88 13.41 -9.35
N ARG A 117 8.74 13.08 -8.36
CA ARG A 117 10.20 13.18 -8.45
C ARG A 117 10.88 11.88 -8.87
N GLN A 118 10.11 10.79 -9.07
CA GLN A 118 10.64 9.47 -9.38
C GLN A 118 10.72 9.23 -10.89
N SER A 119 11.47 8.18 -11.27
CA SER A 119 11.59 7.76 -12.66
C SER A 119 10.22 7.42 -13.28
N ARG A 120 10.14 7.54 -14.60
CA ARG A 120 8.92 7.16 -15.32
C ARG A 120 8.53 5.70 -15.07
N LYS A 121 9.50 4.79 -15.00
CA LYS A 121 9.25 3.37 -14.72
C LYS A 121 8.62 3.15 -13.36
N PHE A 122 9.17 3.78 -12.34
CA PHE A 122 8.63 3.71 -10.98
C PHE A 122 7.20 4.26 -10.90
N ARG A 123 6.93 5.39 -11.54
CA ARG A 123 5.58 5.97 -11.63
C ARG A 123 4.61 5.06 -12.36
N THR A 124 5.03 4.43 -13.47
CA THR A 124 4.18 3.48 -14.20
C THR A 124 3.82 2.24 -13.35
N ALA A 125 4.77 1.71 -12.57
CA ALA A 125 4.49 0.62 -11.64
C ALA A 125 3.49 1.04 -10.55
N PHE A 126 3.60 2.27 -10.06
CA PHE A 126 2.63 2.82 -9.11
C PHE A 126 1.23 2.95 -9.73
N ASP A 127 1.12 3.45 -10.97
CA ASP A 127 -0.15 3.57 -11.68
C ASP A 127 -0.86 2.21 -11.83
N VAL A 128 -0.10 1.14 -12.09
CA VAL A 128 -0.64 -0.23 -12.16
C VAL A 128 -1.24 -0.64 -10.81
N GLY A 129 -0.50 -0.45 -9.71
CA GLY A 129 -0.99 -0.79 -8.37
C GLY A 129 -2.24 -0.01 -7.96
N VAL A 130 -2.28 1.29 -8.28
CA VAL A 130 -3.46 2.14 -8.02
C VAL A 130 -4.67 1.66 -8.83
N LYS A 131 -4.48 1.34 -10.12
CA LYS A 131 -5.56 0.84 -11.00
C LYS A 131 -6.15 -0.47 -10.48
N LEU A 132 -5.32 -1.39 -10.00
CA LEU A 132 -5.78 -2.66 -9.42
C LEU A 132 -6.65 -2.42 -8.17
N LEU A 133 -6.24 -1.54 -7.28
CA LEU A 133 -7.02 -1.21 -6.09
C LEU A 133 -8.33 -0.48 -6.44
N LEU A 134 -8.29 0.48 -7.35
CA LEU A 134 -9.50 1.16 -7.84
C LEU A 134 -10.48 0.18 -8.47
N GLY A 135 -10.01 -0.75 -9.31
CA GLY A 135 -10.85 -1.79 -9.92
C GLY A 135 -11.56 -2.67 -8.87
N LYS A 136 -10.85 -3.05 -7.79
CA LYS A 136 -11.42 -3.82 -6.69
C LYS A 136 -12.51 -3.05 -5.95
N LEU A 137 -12.24 -1.80 -5.58
CA LEU A 137 -13.21 -0.91 -4.93
C LEU A 137 -14.44 -0.67 -5.82
N ALA A 138 -14.25 -0.37 -7.10
CA ALA A 138 -15.33 -0.16 -8.06
C ALA A 138 -16.20 -1.42 -8.20
N GLY A 139 -15.59 -2.61 -8.22
CA GLY A 139 -16.29 -3.89 -8.23
C GLY A 139 -17.24 -4.07 -7.04
N TRP A 140 -16.77 -3.82 -5.82
CA TRP A 140 -17.63 -3.89 -4.63
C TRP A 140 -18.73 -2.85 -4.62
N ILE A 141 -18.42 -1.60 -5.03
CA ILE A 141 -19.39 -0.50 -5.08
C ILE A 141 -20.49 -0.81 -6.10
N LYS A 142 -20.15 -1.33 -7.28
CA LYS A 142 -21.11 -1.78 -8.31
C LYS A 142 -21.96 -2.95 -7.79
N ALA A 143 -21.33 -3.94 -7.18
CA ALA A 143 -22.03 -5.09 -6.60
C ALA A 143 -22.93 -4.71 -5.40
N ALA A 144 -22.65 -3.56 -4.75
CA ALA A 144 -23.50 -2.99 -3.73
C ALA A 144 -24.69 -2.15 -4.30
N GLY A 145 -24.81 -2.05 -5.63
CA GLY A 145 -25.96 -1.42 -6.31
C GLY A 145 -25.70 -0.03 -6.90
N SER A 146 -24.46 0.48 -6.86
CA SER A 146 -24.15 1.79 -7.45
C SER A 146 -23.84 1.68 -8.95
N THR A 147 -24.39 2.60 -9.75
CA THR A 147 -24.07 2.76 -11.19
C THR A 147 -22.79 3.55 -11.41
N GLU A 148 -22.33 4.32 -10.42
CA GLU A 148 -21.14 5.20 -10.50
C GLU A 148 -19.90 4.58 -9.85
N GLY A 149 -19.75 3.26 -9.92
CA GLY A 149 -18.72 2.52 -9.17
C GLY A 149 -17.30 3.05 -9.34
N GLU A 150 -16.90 3.46 -10.53
CA GLU A 150 -15.53 3.95 -10.81
C GLU A 150 -15.28 5.35 -10.23
N ALA A 151 -16.22 6.28 -10.42
CA ALA A 151 -16.11 7.64 -9.89
C ALA A 151 -16.12 7.62 -8.36
N LEU A 152 -17.01 6.83 -7.76
CA LEU A 152 -17.06 6.65 -6.31
C LEU A 152 -15.80 5.97 -5.77
N ALA A 153 -15.27 4.95 -6.45
CA ALA A 153 -14.03 4.29 -6.04
C ALA A 153 -12.85 5.28 -5.98
N ALA A 154 -12.70 6.12 -7.01
CA ALA A 154 -11.66 7.15 -7.04
C ALA A 154 -11.82 8.15 -5.89
N SER A 155 -13.04 8.64 -5.66
CA SER A 155 -13.35 9.56 -4.57
C SER A 155 -13.12 8.93 -3.19
N VAL A 156 -13.54 7.68 -3.00
CA VAL A 156 -13.36 6.94 -1.73
C VAL A 156 -11.88 6.70 -1.47
N LEU A 157 -11.12 6.20 -2.44
CA LEU A 157 -9.68 5.97 -2.28
C LEU A 157 -8.94 7.26 -1.93
N SER A 158 -9.25 8.36 -2.62
CA SER A 158 -8.64 9.67 -2.35
C SER A 158 -8.96 10.16 -0.94
N ALA A 159 -10.21 10.02 -0.49
CA ALA A 159 -10.62 10.41 0.86
C ALA A 159 -9.94 9.55 1.94
N MET A 160 -9.88 8.23 1.75
CA MET A 160 -9.22 7.30 2.66
C MET A 160 -7.72 7.59 2.77
N ALA A 161 -7.04 7.71 1.64
CA ALA A 161 -5.59 7.96 1.60
C ALA A 161 -5.26 9.33 2.21
N GLY A 162 -6.04 10.36 1.88
CA GLY A 162 -5.90 11.70 2.44
C GLY A 162 -6.10 11.74 3.95
N ALA A 163 -7.15 11.09 4.45
CA ALA A 163 -7.42 11.03 5.88
C ALA A 163 -6.30 10.33 6.67
N VAL A 164 -5.78 9.20 6.17
CA VAL A 164 -4.66 8.50 6.80
C VAL A 164 -3.38 9.35 6.74
N ALA A 165 -3.08 10.00 5.60
CA ALA A 165 -1.91 10.86 5.46
C ALA A 165 -1.94 12.04 6.43
N VAL A 166 -3.07 12.76 6.51
CA VAL A 166 -3.24 13.89 7.42
C VAL A 166 -3.19 13.43 8.88
N SER A 167 -3.88 12.34 9.23
CA SER A 167 -3.88 11.82 10.60
C SER A 167 -2.48 11.38 11.09
N ARG A 168 -1.61 10.91 10.18
CA ARG A 168 -0.20 10.61 10.49
C ARG A 168 0.62 11.86 10.82
N ALA A 169 0.32 12.99 10.17
CA ALA A 169 1.03 14.24 10.36
C ALA A 169 0.65 14.97 11.66
N ILE A 170 -0.49 14.64 12.25
CA ILE A 170 -0.99 15.26 13.47
C ILE A 170 -0.31 14.64 14.70
N SER A 171 0.35 15.47 15.52
CA SER A 171 1.00 15.04 16.76
C SER A 171 0.01 14.81 17.91
N ASP A 172 -1.10 15.58 17.97
CA ASP A 172 -2.19 15.36 18.93
C ASP A 172 -2.97 14.08 18.57
N LYS A 173 -2.78 13.03 19.35
CA LYS A 173 -3.42 11.73 19.13
C LYS A 173 -4.94 11.78 19.22
N ARG A 174 -5.52 12.64 20.04
CA ARG A 174 -6.97 12.79 20.13
C ARG A 174 -7.52 13.38 18.83
N LEU A 175 -6.98 14.49 18.37
CA LEU A 175 -7.35 15.11 17.11
C LEU A 175 -7.14 14.17 15.92
N SER A 176 -6.00 13.45 15.89
CA SER A 176 -5.69 12.45 14.87
C SER A 176 -6.74 11.33 14.80
N ASN A 177 -7.21 10.83 15.96
CA ASN A 177 -8.25 9.80 16.04
C ASN A 177 -9.62 10.34 15.64
N GLU A 178 -9.98 11.55 16.07
CA GLU A 178 -11.24 12.23 15.72
C GLU A 178 -11.35 12.43 14.21
N LEU A 179 -10.26 12.91 13.55
CA LEU A 179 -10.21 13.10 12.11
C LEU A 179 -10.42 11.77 11.38
N LEU A 180 -9.70 10.74 11.80
CA LEU A 180 -9.78 9.42 11.15
C LEU A 180 -11.17 8.81 11.31
N GLY A 181 -11.77 8.93 12.50
CA GLY A 181 -13.12 8.47 12.79
C GLY A 181 -14.19 9.22 12.00
N ALA A 182 -14.11 10.54 11.94
CA ALA A 182 -15.05 11.38 11.19
C ALA A 182 -14.99 11.09 9.68
N ALA A 183 -13.79 10.97 9.11
CA ALA A 183 -13.62 10.63 7.71
C ALA A 183 -14.18 9.23 7.38
N ARG A 184 -13.92 8.23 8.25
CA ARG A 184 -14.46 6.88 8.11
C ARG A 184 -16.00 6.89 8.12
N ALA A 185 -16.61 7.55 9.10
CA ALA A 185 -18.06 7.64 9.21
C ALA A 185 -18.68 8.33 7.98
N SER A 186 -18.09 9.43 7.51
CA SER A 186 -18.54 10.14 6.31
C SER A 186 -18.48 9.28 5.06
N ILE A 187 -17.38 8.52 4.86
CA ILE A 187 -17.25 7.62 3.71
C ILE A 187 -18.30 6.50 3.78
N LYS A 188 -18.50 5.88 4.94
CA LYS A 188 -19.50 4.81 5.12
C LYS A 188 -20.92 5.34 4.90
N ALA A 189 -21.26 6.52 5.41
CA ALA A 189 -22.56 7.16 5.21
C ALA A 189 -22.83 7.42 3.71
N ARG A 190 -21.86 7.98 3.00
CA ARG A 190 -21.96 8.25 1.55
C ARG A 190 -22.17 6.99 0.71
N LEU A 191 -21.68 5.86 1.17
CA LEU A 191 -21.81 4.55 0.51
C LEU A 191 -23.03 3.74 1.02
N GLY A 192 -23.84 4.28 1.92
CA GLY A 192 -24.96 3.59 2.55
C GLY A 192 -24.53 2.38 3.41
N LEU A 193 -23.35 2.47 4.05
CA LEU A 193 -22.74 1.38 4.83
C LEU A 193 -22.80 1.63 6.35
N SER A 194 -23.50 2.66 6.81
CA SER A 194 -23.52 3.04 8.24
C SER A 194 -24.06 1.95 9.17
N GLU A 195 -24.98 1.12 8.66
CA GLU A 195 -25.65 0.03 9.42
C GLU A 195 -25.00 -1.35 9.19
N VAL A 196 -23.91 -1.41 8.40
CA VAL A 196 -23.21 -2.69 8.18
C VAL A 196 -22.42 -3.03 9.44
N VAL A 197 -22.92 -4.02 10.19
CA VAL A 197 -22.26 -4.59 11.36
C VAL A 197 -21.32 -5.71 10.88
N LEU A 198 -20.07 -5.74 11.37
CA LEU A 198 -19.02 -6.68 10.98
C LEU A 198 -18.69 -7.64 12.11
#